data_82ec8389ea3a06e700eeaa7f89d649cd
#
_entry.id   82ec8389ea3a06e700eeaa7f89d649cd
#
_cell.length_a   1.000
_cell.length_b   1.000
_cell.length_c   1.000
_cell.angle_alpha   90.00
_cell.angle_beta   90.00
_cell.angle_gamma   90.00
#
_symmetry.space_group_name_H-M   'P 1'
#
loop_
_entity.id
_entity.type
_entity.pdbx_description
1 polymer ?
#
loop_
_entity_poly.entity_id
_entity_poly.type
_entity_poly.pdbx_seq_one_letter_code
_entity_poly.pdbx_strand_id
1 'polypeptide(L)'
;MSLGVSGRIARFFQASQLTPLLALVALLMGIFATLITPREEEPQIDVTMASVFVPFPGVSAKDVENLIASPAEQVLSRMSGIEHVYSVSQPGMAVITVQFEVGVKYNDAIVRLYDTVHSHRDWLPPNLGVMEPIIKPKGIDDVPIVALTFWTSDPNRSAFDLQQVAHAAEVEFKRIKGTRDISTIGGPDHAIRV
;
A
#
# COMPACT_ATOMS: atom_id res chain seq x y z
N MET A 1 -0.39 67.64 -1.90
CA MET A 1 -0.46 66.36 -2.64
C MET A 1 -1.68 65.57 -2.17
N SER A 2 -2.62 65.33 -3.05
CA SER A 2 -3.78 64.49 -2.73
C SER A 2 -3.34 63.04 -2.66
N LEU A 3 -3.57 62.45 -1.49
CA LEU A 3 -3.30 61.02 -1.29
C LEU A 3 -4.21 60.18 -2.20
N GLY A 4 -3.63 59.26 -2.97
CA GLY A 4 -4.41 58.29 -3.71
C GLY A 4 -5.28 57.41 -2.82
N VAL A 5 -6.10 56.56 -3.43
CA VAL A 5 -7.02 55.64 -2.68
C VAL A 5 -6.27 54.80 -1.64
N SER A 6 -5.15 54.21 -1.99
CA SER A 6 -4.30 53.44 -1.08
C SER A 6 -3.79 54.25 0.12
N GLY A 7 -3.38 55.49 -0.10
CA GLY A 7 -2.92 56.39 0.96
C GLY A 7 -4.03 56.81 1.93
N ARG A 8 -5.26 56.93 1.45
CA ARG A 8 -6.44 57.22 2.31
C ARG A 8 -6.79 56.02 3.18
N ILE A 9 -6.73 54.81 2.61
CA ILE A 9 -6.99 53.57 3.37
C ILE A 9 -5.90 53.40 4.44
N ALA A 10 -4.62 53.54 4.07
CA ALA A 10 -3.50 53.42 5.02
C ALA A 10 -3.62 54.41 6.17
N ARG A 11 -3.98 55.69 5.91
CA ARG A 11 -4.14 56.71 6.94
C ARG A 11 -5.33 56.38 7.88
N PHE A 12 -6.43 55.82 7.35
CA PHE A 12 -7.58 55.43 8.17
C PHE A 12 -7.20 54.35 9.18
N PHE A 13 -6.49 53.30 8.74
CA PHE A 13 -6.04 52.23 9.63
C PHE A 13 -4.94 52.69 10.58
N GLN A 14 -4.02 53.56 10.14
CA GLN A 14 -2.94 54.08 10.98
C GLN A 14 -3.44 54.87 12.19
N ALA A 15 -4.51 55.59 12.06
CA ALA A 15 -5.15 56.40 13.10
C ALA A 15 -6.24 55.64 13.89
N SER A 16 -6.60 54.44 13.48
CA SER A 16 -7.70 53.69 14.08
C SER A 16 -7.27 52.88 15.30
N GLN A 17 -8.03 52.97 16.38
CA GLN A 17 -7.85 52.12 17.57
C GLN A 17 -8.15 50.64 17.32
N LEU A 18 -8.84 50.33 16.20
CA LEU A 18 -9.14 48.96 15.80
C LEU A 18 -7.93 48.22 15.20
N THR A 19 -6.93 48.95 14.73
CA THR A 19 -5.74 48.35 14.07
C THR A 19 -4.97 47.40 14.95
N PRO A 20 -4.63 47.75 16.24
CA PRO A 20 -3.96 46.79 17.10
C PRO A 20 -4.82 45.56 17.44
N LEU A 21 -6.14 45.73 17.54
CA LEU A 21 -7.06 44.63 17.75
C LEU A 21 -7.10 43.68 16.55
N LEU A 22 -7.19 44.21 15.34
CA LEU A 22 -7.14 43.43 14.11
C LEU A 22 -5.79 42.69 13.94
N ALA A 23 -4.69 43.36 14.28
CA ALA A 23 -3.38 42.76 14.27
C ALA A 23 -3.29 41.59 15.26
N LEU A 24 -3.83 41.75 16.47
CA LEU A 24 -3.87 40.66 17.47
C LEU A 24 -4.73 39.51 16.99
N VAL A 25 -5.90 39.76 16.42
CA VAL A 25 -6.76 38.70 15.88
C VAL A 25 -6.08 37.97 14.74
N ALA A 26 -5.44 38.70 13.81
CA ALA A 26 -4.70 38.08 12.71
C ALA A 26 -3.55 37.20 13.21
N LEU A 27 -2.82 37.66 14.24
CA LEU A 27 -1.75 36.87 14.86
C LEU A 27 -2.30 35.58 15.49
N LEU A 28 -3.38 35.70 16.27
CA LEU A 28 -4.01 34.53 16.92
C LEU A 28 -4.57 33.55 15.88
N MET A 29 -5.19 34.04 14.81
CA MET A 29 -5.65 33.20 13.71
C MET A 29 -4.47 32.50 13.01
N GLY A 30 -3.35 33.18 12.80
CA GLY A 30 -2.14 32.58 12.21
C GLY A 30 -1.58 31.47 13.10
N ILE A 31 -1.47 31.69 14.40
CA ILE A 31 -1.04 30.65 15.36
C ILE A 31 -2.01 29.47 15.34
N PHE A 32 -3.33 29.75 15.41
CA PHE A 32 -4.36 28.72 15.38
C PHE A 32 -4.31 27.90 14.08
N ALA A 33 -4.21 28.55 12.92
CA ALA A 33 -4.06 27.88 11.65
C ALA A 33 -2.83 26.97 11.61
N THR A 34 -1.71 27.45 12.13
CA THR A 34 -0.46 26.66 12.18
C THR A 34 -0.59 25.41 13.07
N LEU A 35 -1.39 25.49 14.15
CA LEU A 35 -1.61 24.38 15.08
C LEU A 35 -2.59 23.33 14.52
N ILE A 36 -3.60 23.77 13.76
CA ILE A 36 -4.67 22.88 13.26
C ILE A 36 -4.34 22.32 11.87
N THR A 37 -3.55 23.04 11.07
CA THR A 37 -3.22 22.55 9.72
C THR A 37 -2.47 21.21 9.82
N PRO A 38 -3.02 20.11 9.27
CA PRO A 38 -2.34 18.83 9.24
C PRO A 38 -1.03 18.98 8.48
N ARG A 39 0.01 18.35 9.01
CA ARG A 39 1.34 18.34 8.39
C ARG A 39 1.58 16.93 7.87
N GLU A 40 1.58 16.81 6.58
CA GLU A 40 1.92 15.57 5.87
C GLU A 40 3.15 15.84 5.04
N GLU A 41 4.09 14.91 5.06
CA GLU A 41 5.31 14.99 4.25
C GLU A 41 4.99 14.72 2.78
N GLU A 42 4.05 13.79 2.55
CA GLU A 42 3.53 13.45 1.23
C GLU A 42 1.99 13.48 1.23
N PRO A 43 1.35 13.96 0.16
CA PRO A 43 -0.11 13.94 0.08
C PRO A 43 -0.60 12.49 0.08
N GLN A 44 -1.57 12.18 0.93
CA GLN A 44 -2.21 10.86 0.94
C GLN A 44 -3.01 10.70 -0.37
N ILE A 45 -2.49 9.85 -1.23
CA ILE A 45 -3.17 9.47 -2.47
C ILE A 45 -3.87 8.14 -2.20
N ASP A 46 -5.19 8.16 -2.14
CA ASP A 46 -6.00 6.94 -1.97
C ASP A 46 -5.96 6.09 -3.25
N VAL A 47 -4.86 5.35 -3.43
CA VAL A 47 -4.72 4.36 -4.49
C VAL A 47 -4.80 2.98 -3.88
N THR A 48 -5.85 2.27 -4.19
CA THR A 48 -6.00 0.87 -3.81
C THR A 48 -5.34 -0.02 -4.86
N MET A 49 -4.50 -0.93 -4.41
CA MET A 49 -3.88 -1.95 -5.25
C MET A 49 -4.12 -3.34 -4.65
N ALA A 50 -4.10 -4.36 -5.49
CA ALA A 50 -4.12 -5.74 -5.03
C ALA A 50 -3.29 -6.62 -5.96
N SER A 51 -2.62 -7.61 -5.39
CA SER A 51 -1.95 -8.66 -6.17
C SER A 51 -2.73 -9.96 -6.09
N VAL A 52 -3.01 -10.54 -7.24
CA VAL A 52 -3.65 -11.86 -7.39
C VAL A 52 -2.55 -12.84 -7.80
N PHE A 53 -2.26 -13.78 -6.93
CA PHE A 53 -1.27 -14.85 -7.17
C PHE A 53 -2.01 -16.09 -7.64
N VAL A 54 -1.63 -16.64 -8.78
CA VAL A 54 -2.21 -17.87 -9.33
C VAL A 54 -1.11 -18.89 -9.50
N PRO A 55 -0.95 -19.83 -8.54
CA PRO A 55 0.04 -20.89 -8.65
C PRO A 55 -0.36 -21.91 -9.72
N PHE A 56 0.61 -22.27 -10.57
CA PHE A 56 0.46 -23.27 -11.63
C PHE A 56 1.74 -24.13 -11.70
N PRO A 57 1.95 -25.02 -10.73
CA PRO A 57 3.21 -25.75 -10.57
C PRO A 57 3.59 -26.58 -11.80
N GLY A 58 4.89 -26.60 -12.13
CA GLY A 58 5.45 -27.42 -13.20
C GLY A 58 5.29 -26.87 -14.62
N VAL A 59 4.76 -25.66 -14.77
CA VAL A 59 4.47 -25.04 -16.08
C VAL A 59 5.49 -23.94 -16.40
N SER A 60 5.83 -23.78 -17.67
CA SER A 60 6.74 -22.73 -18.13
C SER A 60 6.13 -21.33 -18.00
N ALA A 61 6.96 -20.29 -17.89
CA ALA A 61 6.48 -18.90 -17.83
C ALA A 61 5.61 -18.52 -19.04
N LYS A 62 5.95 -19.02 -20.24
CA LYS A 62 5.20 -18.75 -21.46
C LYS A 62 3.79 -19.37 -21.44
N ASP A 63 3.68 -20.58 -20.90
CA ASP A 63 2.38 -21.24 -20.78
C ASP A 63 1.55 -20.59 -19.66
N VAL A 64 2.18 -20.15 -18.55
CA VAL A 64 1.55 -19.35 -17.51
C VAL A 64 0.99 -18.05 -18.10
N GLU A 65 1.76 -17.36 -18.95
CA GLU A 65 1.30 -16.15 -19.65
C GLU A 65 0.06 -16.42 -20.50
N ASN A 66 0.12 -17.43 -21.36
CA ASN A 66 -0.94 -17.70 -22.32
C ASN A 66 -2.21 -18.27 -21.66
N LEU A 67 -2.06 -19.13 -20.65
CA LEU A 67 -3.16 -19.87 -20.04
C LEU A 67 -3.78 -19.16 -18.83
N ILE A 68 -3.01 -18.33 -18.15
CA ILE A 68 -3.44 -17.68 -16.90
C ILE A 68 -3.40 -16.16 -16.99
N ALA A 69 -2.23 -15.57 -17.27
CA ALA A 69 -2.06 -14.12 -17.15
C ALA A 69 -2.93 -13.35 -18.18
N SER A 70 -2.86 -13.72 -19.46
CA SER A 70 -3.62 -13.04 -20.52
C SER A 70 -5.14 -13.15 -20.34
N PRO A 71 -5.73 -14.32 -20.04
CA PRO A 71 -7.15 -14.40 -19.70
C PRO A 71 -7.52 -13.61 -18.45
N ALA A 72 -6.70 -13.65 -17.40
CA ALA A 72 -6.94 -12.89 -16.18
C ALA A 72 -6.95 -11.37 -16.43
N GLU A 73 -5.99 -10.85 -17.20
CA GLU A 73 -5.94 -9.44 -17.59
C GLU A 73 -7.22 -9.02 -18.31
N GLN A 74 -7.71 -9.84 -19.24
CA GLN A 74 -8.94 -9.55 -19.98
C GLN A 74 -10.17 -9.47 -19.07
N VAL A 75 -10.24 -10.32 -18.06
CA VAL A 75 -11.37 -10.33 -17.11
C VAL A 75 -11.24 -9.15 -16.14
N LEU A 76 -10.06 -8.96 -15.54
CA LEU A 76 -9.85 -7.96 -14.52
C LEU A 76 -9.86 -6.53 -15.07
N SER A 77 -9.39 -6.30 -16.30
CA SER A 77 -9.42 -4.98 -16.94
C SER A 77 -10.83 -4.46 -17.25
N ARG A 78 -11.84 -5.35 -17.30
CA ARG A 78 -13.25 -4.98 -17.51
C ARG A 78 -13.96 -4.53 -16.22
N MET A 79 -13.32 -4.72 -15.09
CA MET A 79 -13.90 -4.36 -13.78
C MET A 79 -13.98 -2.83 -13.64
N SER A 80 -15.10 -2.33 -13.14
CA SER A 80 -15.30 -0.89 -12.93
C SER A 80 -14.35 -0.32 -11.89
N GLY A 81 -13.74 0.83 -12.20
CA GLY A 81 -12.81 1.53 -11.32
C GLY A 81 -11.36 1.00 -11.39
N ILE A 82 -11.02 0.26 -12.45
CA ILE A 82 -9.65 -0.16 -12.73
C ILE A 82 -8.94 0.91 -13.55
N GLU A 83 -7.76 1.30 -13.10
CA GLU A 83 -6.86 2.18 -13.84
C GLU A 83 -5.86 1.37 -14.65
N HIS A 84 -5.18 0.40 -14.00
CA HIS A 84 -4.19 -0.44 -14.64
C HIS A 84 -4.22 -1.88 -14.13
N VAL A 85 -3.92 -2.81 -15.02
CA VAL A 85 -3.65 -4.22 -14.71
C VAL A 85 -2.27 -4.58 -15.24
N TYR A 86 -1.41 -5.07 -14.37
CA TYR A 86 -0.06 -5.54 -14.71
C TYR A 86 0.05 -7.01 -14.40
N SER A 87 0.70 -7.79 -15.24
CA SER A 87 1.01 -9.17 -14.94
C SER A 87 2.49 -9.50 -15.07
N VAL A 88 2.93 -10.43 -14.25
CA VAL A 88 4.26 -11.05 -14.32
C VAL A 88 4.08 -12.56 -14.31
N SER A 89 4.50 -13.19 -15.40
CA SER A 89 4.47 -14.64 -15.56
C SER A 89 5.83 -15.23 -15.20
N GLN A 90 5.85 -16.09 -14.19
CA GLN A 90 7.02 -16.82 -13.74
C GLN A 90 6.78 -18.33 -13.95
N PRO A 91 7.84 -19.16 -14.03
CA PRO A 91 7.66 -20.60 -14.02
C PRO A 91 6.86 -21.04 -12.78
N GLY A 92 5.71 -21.65 -13.00
CA GLY A 92 4.84 -22.15 -11.93
C GLY A 92 3.94 -21.13 -11.26
N MET A 93 3.91 -19.84 -11.66
CA MET A 93 3.07 -18.83 -11.02
C MET A 93 2.81 -17.62 -11.91
N ALA A 94 1.56 -17.14 -11.94
CA ALA A 94 1.22 -15.81 -12.41
C ALA A 94 1.00 -14.85 -11.23
N VAL A 95 1.50 -13.63 -11.35
CA VAL A 95 1.25 -12.53 -10.41
C VAL A 95 0.57 -11.40 -11.18
N ILE A 96 -0.69 -11.15 -10.90
CA ILE A 96 -1.46 -10.09 -11.54
C ILE A 96 -1.66 -8.97 -10.51
N THR A 97 -1.18 -7.77 -10.80
CA THR A 97 -1.35 -6.59 -9.95
C THR A 97 -2.42 -5.71 -10.57
N VAL A 98 -3.45 -5.45 -9.80
CA VAL A 98 -4.59 -4.61 -10.17
C VAL A 98 -4.46 -3.29 -9.42
N GLN A 99 -4.47 -2.18 -10.15
CA GLN A 99 -4.47 -0.84 -9.62
C GLN A 99 -5.83 -0.20 -9.90
N PHE A 100 -6.45 0.33 -8.86
CA PHE A 100 -7.73 1.03 -8.96
C PHE A 100 -7.52 2.52 -9.18
N GLU A 101 -8.52 3.16 -9.76
CA GLU A 101 -8.55 4.62 -9.93
C GLU A 101 -8.48 5.34 -8.58
N VAL A 102 -7.85 6.52 -8.58
CA VAL A 102 -7.75 7.37 -7.38
C VAL A 102 -9.14 7.71 -6.84
N GLY A 103 -9.34 7.54 -5.55
CA GLY A 103 -10.60 7.82 -4.85
C GLY A 103 -11.59 6.64 -4.80
N VAL A 104 -11.26 5.49 -5.39
CA VAL A 104 -12.04 4.26 -5.17
C VAL A 104 -11.75 3.76 -3.76
N LYS A 105 -12.81 3.66 -2.93
CA LYS A 105 -12.67 3.21 -1.55
C LYS A 105 -12.10 1.80 -1.49
N TYR A 106 -11.13 1.60 -0.61
CA TYR A 106 -10.43 0.34 -0.42
C TYR A 106 -11.37 -0.86 -0.29
N ASN A 107 -12.37 -0.78 0.59
CA ASN A 107 -13.30 -1.89 0.82
C ASN A 107 -14.11 -2.23 -0.44
N ASP A 108 -14.59 -1.22 -1.16
CA ASP A 108 -15.37 -1.41 -2.38
C ASP A 108 -14.52 -2.04 -3.49
N ALA A 109 -13.28 -1.59 -3.63
CA ALA A 109 -12.31 -2.13 -4.58
C ALA A 109 -12.02 -3.61 -4.33
N ILE A 110 -11.73 -3.95 -3.07
CA ILE A 110 -11.37 -5.32 -2.69
C ILE A 110 -12.57 -6.26 -2.81
N VAL A 111 -13.77 -5.84 -2.40
CA VAL A 111 -14.99 -6.65 -2.57
C VAL A 111 -15.26 -6.93 -4.05
N ARG A 112 -15.16 -5.91 -4.91
CA ARG A 112 -15.33 -6.09 -6.38
C ARG A 112 -14.30 -7.04 -6.96
N LEU A 113 -13.04 -6.93 -6.52
CA LEU A 113 -11.98 -7.83 -6.99
C LEU A 113 -12.27 -9.29 -6.60
N TYR A 114 -12.64 -9.53 -5.34
CA TYR A 114 -13.03 -10.87 -4.87
C TYR A 114 -14.23 -11.41 -5.65
N ASP A 115 -15.26 -10.60 -5.83
CA ASP A 115 -16.45 -10.98 -6.59
C ASP A 115 -16.08 -11.33 -8.04
N THR A 116 -15.30 -10.48 -8.72
CA THR A 116 -14.87 -10.71 -10.10
C THR A 116 -14.03 -11.98 -10.24
N VAL A 117 -13.06 -12.20 -9.39
CA VAL A 117 -12.20 -13.39 -9.44
C VAL A 117 -12.99 -14.66 -9.16
N HIS A 118 -13.99 -14.61 -8.27
CA HIS A 118 -14.78 -15.78 -7.90
C HIS A 118 -15.95 -16.05 -8.84
N SER A 119 -16.58 -15.02 -9.41
CA SER A 119 -17.71 -15.18 -10.31
C SER A 119 -17.30 -15.57 -11.74
N HIS A 120 -16.07 -15.23 -12.16
CA HIS A 120 -15.55 -15.54 -13.50
C HIS A 120 -14.44 -16.61 -13.43
N ARG A 121 -14.65 -17.69 -12.69
CA ARG A 121 -13.67 -18.81 -12.60
C ARG A 121 -13.42 -19.54 -13.92
N ASP A 122 -14.22 -19.29 -14.93
CA ASP A 122 -14.10 -19.82 -16.28
C ASP A 122 -12.83 -19.38 -17.02
N TRP A 123 -12.16 -18.31 -16.58
CA TRP A 123 -10.84 -17.95 -17.12
C TRP A 123 -9.70 -18.86 -16.64
N LEU A 124 -9.93 -19.64 -15.57
CA LEU A 124 -8.96 -20.64 -15.11
C LEU A 124 -9.14 -21.93 -15.89
N PRO A 125 -8.12 -22.47 -16.55
CA PRO A 125 -8.24 -23.71 -17.28
C PRO A 125 -8.55 -24.88 -16.33
N PRO A 126 -9.68 -25.58 -16.56
CA PRO A 126 -10.06 -26.70 -15.71
C PRO A 126 -9.13 -27.90 -15.94
N ASN A 127 -8.86 -28.67 -14.89
CA ASN A 127 -8.15 -29.98 -14.95
C ASN A 127 -6.65 -29.90 -15.33
N LEU A 128 -6.03 -28.73 -15.36
CA LEU A 128 -4.60 -28.57 -15.62
C LEU A 128 -3.74 -28.43 -14.37
N GLY A 129 -4.32 -28.53 -13.19
CA GLY A 129 -3.57 -28.40 -11.91
C GLY A 129 -3.32 -26.96 -11.48
N VAL A 130 -4.06 -25.98 -12.03
CA VAL A 130 -4.06 -24.60 -11.55
C VAL A 130 -4.66 -24.56 -10.16
N MET A 131 -3.96 -23.90 -9.23
CA MET A 131 -4.44 -23.72 -7.87
C MET A 131 -5.36 -22.49 -7.77
N GLU A 132 -6.12 -22.40 -6.68
CA GLU A 132 -7.00 -21.25 -6.45
C GLU A 132 -6.19 -19.94 -6.35
N PRO A 133 -6.69 -18.83 -6.95
CA PRO A 133 -6.09 -17.52 -6.84
C PRO A 133 -6.04 -17.03 -5.40
N ILE A 134 -4.89 -16.49 -4.98
CA ILE A 134 -4.70 -15.88 -3.69
C ILE A 134 -4.66 -14.37 -3.87
N ILE A 135 -5.63 -13.66 -3.30
CA ILE A 135 -5.73 -12.21 -3.40
C ILE A 135 -5.06 -11.58 -2.18
N LYS A 136 -4.04 -10.75 -2.42
CA LYS A 136 -3.38 -9.96 -1.39
C LYS A 136 -3.57 -8.47 -1.69
N PRO A 137 -4.43 -7.79 -0.93
CA PRO A 137 -4.57 -6.35 -1.03
C PRO A 137 -3.27 -5.65 -0.65
N LYS A 138 -2.98 -4.53 -1.32
CA LYS A 138 -1.85 -3.65 -1.01
C LYS A 138 -2.34 -2.21 -0.96
N GLY A 139 -1.91 -1.47 0.05
CA GLY A 139 -2.04 -0.02 0.11
C GLY A 139 -0.73 0.65 -0.31
N ILE A 140 -0.79 1.91 -0.68
CA ILE A 140 0.40 2.71 -0.94
C ILE A 140 1.25 2.86 0.35
N ASP A 141 0.57 2.82 1.51
CA ASP A 141 1.19 2.93 2.82
C ASP A 141 1.71 1.59 3.38
N ASP A 142 1.62 0.50 2.61
CA ASP A 142 2.11 -0.83 3.01
C ASP A 142 3.64 -0.92 2.89
N VAL A 143 4.33 0.04 3.49
CA VAL A 143 5.79 0.08 3.54
C VAL A 143 6.24 -0.40 4.93
N PRO A 144 7.29 -1.25 5.00
CA PRO A 144 7.86 -1.63 6.30
C PRO A 144 8.32 -0.39 7.05
N ILE A 145 7.69 -0.09 8.21
CA ILE A 145 8.03 1.06 9.05
C ILE A 145 9.23 0.80 9.95
N VAL A 146 9.49 -0.47 10.26
CA VAL A 146 10.64 -0.90 11.08
C VAL A 146 11.23 -2.16 10.48
N ALA A 147 12.54 -2.15 10.25
CA ALA A 147 13.32 -3.33 9.87
C ALA A 147 14.30 -3.66 10.99
N LEU A 148 14.25 -4.88 11.50
CA LEU A 148 15.16 -5.38 12.53
C LEU A 148 16.06 -6.45 11.94
N THR A 149 17.37 -6.31 12.09
CA THR A 149 18.34 -7.30 11.63
C THR A 149 18.89 -8.09 12.82
N PHE A 150 18.71 -9.40 12.82
CA PHE A 150 19.31 -10.31 13.78
C PHE A 150 20.63 -10.82 13.26
N TRP A 151 21.67 -10.73 14.08
CA TRP A 151 22.99 -11.25 13.75
C TRP A 151 23.67 -11.85 14.99
N THR A 152 24.66 -12.68 14.80
CA THR A 152 25.46 -13.25 15.90
C THR A 152 26.94 -13.30 15.52
N SER A 153 27.78 -13.09 16.51
CA SER A 153 29.22 -13.30 16.41
C SER A 153 29.68 -14.65 17.04
N ASP A 154 28.73 -15.39 17.62
CA ASP A 154 29.01 -16.70 18.23
C ASP A 154 29.13 -17.76 17.14
N PRO A 155 30.33 -18.41 16.99
CA PRO A 155 30.53 -19.44 15.98
C PRO A 155 29.69 -20.71 16.22
N ASN A 156 29.14 -20.90 17.40
CA ASN A 156 28.29 -22.05 17.73
C ASN A 156 26.79 -21.81 17.38
N ARG A 157 26.43 -20.61 16.95
CA ARG A 157 25.07 -20.25 16.53
C ARG A 157 24.98 -20.25 15.01
N SER A 158 23.99 -20.96 14.52
CA SER A 158 23.71 -21.06 13.08
C SER A 158 22.68 -20.01 12.62
N ALA A 159 22.56 -19.81 11.31
CA ALA A 159 21.49 -19.00 10.72
C ALA A 159 20.10 -19.54 11.08
N PHE A 160 19.98 -20.84 11.30
CA PHE A 160 18.74 -21.47 11.77
C PHE A 160 18.37 -21.05 13.18
N ASP A 161 19.35 -20.98 14.12
CA ASP A 161 19.08 -20.49 15.48
C ASP A 161 18.59 -19.05 15.47
N LEU A 162 19.18 -18.21 14.60
CA LEU A 162 18.71 -16.82 14.43
C LEU A 162 17.30 -16.76 13.86
N GLN A 163 16.97 -17.61 12.91
CA GLN A 163 15.62 -17.70 12.34
C GLN A 163 14.60 -18.08 13.41
N GLN A 164 14.92 -19.03 14.30
CA GLN A 164 14.04 -19.40 15.40
C GLN A 164 13.78 -18.24 16.37
N VAL A 165 14.84 -17.48 16.69
CA VAL A 165 14.70 -16.25 17.51
C VAL A 165 13.85 -15.19 16.80
N ALA A 166 14.06 -15.00 15.49
CA ALA A 166 13.29 -14.04 14.70
C ALA A 166 11.80 -14.42 14.66
N HIS A 167 11.46 -15.70 14.45
CA HIS A 167 10.08 -16.16 14.49
C HIS A 167 9.44 -16.03 15.88
N ALA A 168 10.20 -16.29 16.95
CA ALA A 168 9.70 -16.04 18.30
C ALA A 168 9.41 -14.55 18.54
N ALA A 169 10.30 -13.68 18.09
CA ALA A 169 10.10 -12.23 18.16
C ALA A 169 8.90 -11.77 17.31
N GLU A 170 8.72 -12.33 16.12
CA GLU A 170 7.58 -12.05 15.23
C GLU A 170 6.23 -12.29 15.94
N VAL A 171 6.11 -13.39 16.69
CA VAL A 171 4.90 -13.71 17.46
C VAL A 171 4.61 -12.65 18.52
N GLU A 172 5.64 -12.17 19.21
CA GLU A 172 5.47 -11.13 20.23
C GLU A 172 5.14 -9.76 19.60
N PHE A 173 5.78 -9.41 18.51
CA PHE A 173 5.49 -8.16 17.79
C PHE A 173 4.07 -8.12 17.23
N LYS A 174 3.52 -9.24 16.77
CA LYS A 174 2.12 -9.33 16.31
C LYS A 174 1.09 -8.99 17.39
N ARG A 175 1.48 -9.02 18.66
CA ARG A 175 0.60 -8.63 19.79
C ARG A 175 0.55 -7.12 20.03
N ILE A 176 1.46 -6.36 19.42
CA ILE A 176 1.52 -4.90 19.59
C ILE A 176 0.36 -4.28 18.82
N LYS A 177 -0.47 -3.50 19.52
CA LYS A 177 -1.60 -2.81 18.89
C LYS A 177 -1.10 -1.84 17.81
N GLY A 178 -1.67 -1.94 16.62
CA GLY A 178 -1.31 -1.08 15.47
C GLY A 178 -0.34 -1.74 14.50
N THR A 179 0.23 -2.91 14.82
CA THR A 179 0.95 -3.71 13.83
C THR A 179 -0.04 -4.42 12.90
N ARG A 180 0.20 -4.34 11.60
CA ARG A 180 -0.60 -5.02 10.58
C ARG A 180 0.05 -6.32 10.15
N ASP A 181 1.20 -6.23 9.53
CA ASP A 181 1.95 -7.37 9.01
C ASP A 181 3.37 -7.38 9.55
N ILE A 182 3.83 -8.55 9.94
CA ILE A 182 5.21 -8.80 10.33
C ILE A 182 5.67 -10.03 9.59
N SER A 183 6.81 -9.94 8.94
CA SER A 183 7.41 -11.05 8.20
C SER A 183 8.89 -11.19 8.52
N THR A 184 9.32 -12.43 8.72
CA THR A 184 10.72 -12.77 8.84
C THR A 184 11.27 -13.11 7.45
N ILE A 185 12.37 -12.47 7.06
CA ILE A 185 13.01 -12.68 5.77
C ILE A 185 14.40 -13.24 6.01
N GLY A 186 14.75 -14.34 5.32
CA GLY A 186 16.03 -15.00 5.42
C GLY A 186 16.05 -16.17 6.41
N GLY A 187 17.20 -16.83 6.47
CA GLY A 187 17.37 -18.08 7.19
C GLY A 187 17.15 -19.31 6.28
N PRO A 188 17.71 -20.45 6.64
CA PRO A 188 17.58 -21.69 5.87
C PRO A 188 16.23 -22.36 6.12
N ASP A 189 15.57 -22.79 5.04
CA ASP A 189 14.42 -23.65 5.15
C ASP A 189 14.81 -25.04 5.65
N HIS A 190 14.00 -25.59 6.56
CA HIS A 190 14.12 -27.00 6.91
C HIS A 190 13.66 -27.88 5.74
N ALA A 191 14.61 -28.53 5.07
CA ALA A 191 14.32 -29.50 4.02
C ALA A 191 14.90 -30.86 4.38
N ILE A 192 14.12 -31.91 4.24
CA ILE A 192 14.61 -33.29 4.24
C ILE A 192 14.93 -33.64 2.79
N ARG A 193 16.23 -33.82 2.46
CA ARG A 193 16.62 -34.39 1.18
C ARG A 193 16.59 -35.90 1.31
N VAL A 194 15.73 -36.52 0.54
CA VAL A 194 15.64 -37.98 0.35
C VAL A 194 16.45 -38.36 -0.89
#